data_20b994c682792f409faebd7f3e3b32ca
#
_entry.id   20b994c682792f409faebd7f3e3b32ca
#
_cell.length_a   1.000
_cell.length_b   1.000
_cell.length_c   1.000
_cell.angle_alpha   90.00
_cell.angle_beta   90.00
_cell.angle_gamma   90.00
#
_symmetry.space_group_name_H-M   'P 1'
#
loop_
_entity.id
_entity.type
_entity.pdbx_description
1 polymer ?
#
loop_
_entity_poly.entity_id
_entity_poly.type
_entity_poly.pdbx_seq_one_letter_code
_entity_poly.pdbx_strand_id
1 'polypeptide(L)'
;MNPQVRTSPDDTRARIMETAEALFRRLGFAKTAVADIAAELKMSPANVYRFFPSKNAIVEAICRRCLSEVEEKAWAAARSKGLAGQRMERLVLEILAYHKENLLIEHRVNEMVLFAMDHMWDTIRAHKEVMRNVTELILRDGIESGEFEPVEPRATADLIMRSVLCFTHPMLIGQCLEEGHDLETEARASVRFLLRAITPRR
;
A
#
# COMPACT_ATOMS: atom_id res chain seq x y z
N MET A 1 23.48 32.49 -20.07
CA MET A 1 23.26 31.18 -20.70
C MET A 1 23.01 30.20 -19.55
N ASN A 2 21.73 29.85 -19.31
CA ASN A 2 21.33 29.03 -18.17
C ASN A 2 21.50 27.56 -18.59
N PRO A 3 22.26 26.71 -17.86
CA PRO A 3 22.38 25.32 -18.23
C PRO A 3 21.00 24.65 -17.97
N GLN A 4 20.33 24.26 -19.05
CA GLN A 4 19.17 23.37 -18.95
C GLN A 4 19.66 22.08 -18.29
N VAL A 5 19.27 21.87 -17.03
CA VAL A 5 19.42 20.60 -16.35
C VAL A 5 18.68 19.57 -17.22
N ARG A 6 19.41 18.71 -17.90
CA ARG A 6 18.84 17.60 -18.67
C ARG A 6 18.23 16.64 -17.65
N THR A 7 16.96 16.80 -17.37
CA THR A 7 16.19 15.83 -16.55
C THR A 7 16.31 14.46 -17.20
N SER A 8 16.64 13.46 -16.39
CA SER A 8 16.72 12.08 -16.88
C SER A 8 15.32 11.60 -17.35
N PRO A 9 15.25 10.60 -18.23
CA PRO A 9 13.96 10.00 -18.58
C PRO A 9 13.19 9.51 -17.35
N ASP A 10 13.89 8.97 -16.34
CA ASP A 10 13.30 8.48 -15.09
C ASP A 10 12.76 9.63 -14.23
N ASP A 11 13.50 10.76 -14.12
CA ASP A 11 13.01 11.96 -13.44
C ASP A 11 11.76 12.52 -14.12
N THR A 12 11.71 12.49 -15.46
CA THR A 12 10.55 12.96 -16.20
C THR A 12 9.35 12.06 -15.97
N ARG A 13 9.56 10.73 -15.95
CA ARG A 13 8.53 9.74 -15.67
C ARG A 13 7.97 9.92 -14.26
N ALA A 14 8.83 10.12 -13.26
CA ALA A 14 8.43 10.38 -11.88
C ALA A 14 7.58 11.66 -11.76
N ARG A 15 8.02 12.75 -12.37
CA ARG A 15 7.28 14.03 -12.38
C ARG A 15 5.90 13.91 -13.04
N ILE A 16 5.77 13.13 -14.11
CA ILE A 16 4.46 12.88 -14.74
C ILE A 16 3.55 12.14 -13.77
N MET A 17 4.05 11.13 -13.08
CA MET A 17 3.27 10.37 -12.08
C MET A 17 2.84 11.25 -10.90
N GLU A 18 3.74 12.04 -10.33
CA GLU A 18 3.46 12.95 -9.22
C GLU A 18 2.41 14.01 -9.59
N THR A 19 2.56 14.63 -10.78
CA THR A 19 1.61 15.62 -11.26
C THR A 19 0.25 15.00 -11.55
N ALA A 20 0.23 13.82 -12.18
CA ALA A 20 -1.01 13.09 -12.42
C ALA A 20 -1.72 12.73 -11.12
N GLU A 21 -1.00 12.22 -10.13
CA GLU A 21 -1.54 11.87 -8.82
C GLU A 21 -2.14 13.10 -8.12
N ALA A 22 -1.46 14.24 -8.13
CA ALA A 22 -1.97 15.50 -7.58
C ALA A 22 -3.26 15.96 -8.29
N LEU A 23 -3.32 15.83 -9.62
CA LEU A 23 -4.51 16.15 -10.40
C LEU A 23 -5.65 15.17 -10.14
N PHE A 24 -5.38 13.87 -10.06
CA PHE A 24 -6.38 12.85 -9.73
C PHE A 24 -6.98 13.09 -8.34
N ARG A 25 -6.16 13.45 -7.37
CA ARG A 25 -6.62 13.83 -6.02
C ARG A 25 -7.50 15.10 -6.07
N ARG A 26 -7.08 16.13 -6.79
CA ARG A 26 -7.77 17.42 -6.86
C ARG A 26 -9.07 17.39 -7.69
N LEU A 27 -9.04 16.78 -8.86
CA LEU A 27 -10.11 16.82 -9.87
C LEU A 27 -10.92 15.52 -9.97
N GLY A 28 -10.35 14.40 -9.54
CA GLY A 28 -10.83 13.03 -9.78
C GLY A 28 -10.20 12.40 -11.02
N PHE A 29 -10.05 11.07 -11.01
CA PHE A 29 -9.48 10.34 -12.13
C PHE A 29 -10.30 10.50 -13.41
N ALA A 30 -11.63 10.39 -13.32
CA ALA A 30 -12.51 10.48 -14.49
C ALA A 30 -12.38 11.84 -15.20
N LYS A 31 -12.28 12.93 -14.45
CA LYS A 31 -12.27 14.31 -14.97
C LYS A 31 -10.91 14.81 -15.44
N THR A 32 -9.82 14.12 -15.13
CA THR A 32 -8.46 14.53 -15.53
C THR A 32 -8.10 13.96 -16.89
N ALA A 33 -7.64 14.80 -17.80
CA ALA A 33 -7.10 14.40 -19.10
C ALA A 33 -5.57 14.41 -19.10
N VAL A 34 -4.94 13.67 -20.03
CA VAL A 34 -3.47 13.72 -20.22
C VAL A 34 -3.01 15.11 -20.63
N ALA A 35 -3.88 15.88 -21.30
CA ALA A 35 -3.60 17.27 -21.67
C ALA A 35 -3.45 18.17 -20.42
N ASP A 36 -4.21 17.92 -19.35
CA ASP A 36 -4.12 18.69 -18.10
C ASP A 36 -2.79 18.42 -17.40
N ILE A 37 -2.36 17.15 -17.38
CA ILE A 37 -1.05 16.75 -16.84
C ILE A 37 0.09 17.41 -17.62
N ALA A 38 -0.01 17.41 -18.95
CA ALA A 38 0.98 18.03 -19.82
C ALA A 38 1.06 19.55 -19.60
N ALA A 39 -0.09 20.22 -19.48
CA ALA A 39 -0.18 21.66 -19.23
C ALA A 39 0.48 22.05 -17.89
N GLU A 40 0.20 21.31 -16.81
CA GLU A 40 0.80 21.53 -15.49
C GLU A 40 2.33 21.40 -15.54
N LEU A 41 2.84 20.45 -16.32
CA LEU A 41 4.28 20.20 -16.53
C LEU A 41 4.92 21.11 -17.57
N LYS A 42 4.15 21.99 -18.24
CA LYS A 42 4.61 22.85 -19.35
C LYS A 42 5.23 22.05 -20.50
N MET A 43 4.65 20.91 -20.84
CA MET A 43 5.06 20.06 -21.96
C MET A 43 3.88 19.75 -22.89
N SER A 44 4.17 19.23 -24.09
CA SER A 44 3.10 18.81 -25.00
C SER A 44 2.49 17.48 -24.55
N PRO A 45 1.19 17.22 -24.80
CA PRO A 45 0.58 15.92 -24.58
C PRO A 45 1.33 14.78 -25.29
N ALA A 46 1.86 15.01 -26.49
CA ALA A 46 2.69 14.05 -27.23
C ALA A 46 3.94 13.62 -26.43
N ASN A 47 4.52 14.57 -25.68
CA ASN A 47 5.67 14.25 -24.84
C ASN A 47 5.28 13.36 -23.64
N VAL A 48 4.12 13.57 -23.03
CA VAL A 48 3.59 12.67 -21.97
C VAL A 48 3.34 11.28 -22.54
N TYR A 49 2.72 11.17 -23.73
CA TYR A 49 2.46 9.88 -24.40
C TYR A 49 3.73 9.09 -24.74
N ARG A 50 4.88 9.72 -24.86
CA ARG A 50 6.18 9.02 -25.02
C ARG A 50 6.57 8.20 -23.78
N PHE A 51 6.14 8.62 -22.59
CA PHE A 51 6.43 7.96 -21.31
C PHE A 51 5.29 7.01 -20.89
N PHE A 52 4.06 7.38 -21.16
CA PHE A 52 2.87 6.63 -20.78
C PHE A 52 1.87 6.61 -21.95
N PRO A 53 1.58 5.45 -22.55
CA PRO A 53 0.74 5.35 -23.75
C PRO A 53 -0.73 5.73 -23.50
N SER A 54 -1.16 5.82 -22.24
CA SER A 54 -2.53 6.20 -21.87
C SER A 54 -2.58 6.75 -20.44
N LYS A 55 -3.72 7.37 -20.07
CA LYS A 55 -4.02 7.77 -18.69
C LYS A 55 -4.03 6.55 -17.76
N ASN A 56 -4.56 5.43 -18.23
CA ASN A 56 -4.59 4.18 -17.46
C ASN A 56 -3.18 3.69 -17.14
N ALA A 57 -2.23 3.79 -18.09
CA ALA A 57 -0.84 3.42 -17.85
C ALA A 57 -0.16 4.29 -16.77
N ILE A 58 -0.58 5.55 -16.62
CA ILE A 58 -0.11 6.42 -15.54
C ILE A 58 -0.66 5.92 -14.20
N VAL A 59 -1.97 5.63 -14.11
CA VAL A 59 -2.58 5.08 -12.89
C VAL A 59 -1.95 3.76 -12.50
N GLU A 60 -1.74 2.85 -13.46
CA GLU A 60 -1.07 1.58 -13.19
C GLU A 60 0.32 1.78 -12.59
N ALA A 61 1.09 2.73 -13.11
CA ALA A 61 2.42 3.03 -12.58
C ALA A 61 2.36 3.61 -11.16
N ILE A 62 1.39 4.49 -10.87
CA ILE A 62 1.16 5.04 -9.54
C ILE A 62 0.76 3.92 -8.57
N CYS A 63 -0.20 3.07 -8.94
CA CYS A 63 -0.63 1.94 -8.10
C CYS A 63 0.52 0.97 -7.81
N ARG A 64 1.33 0.61 -8.81
CA ARG A 64 2.52 -0.25 -8.61
C ARG A 64 3.51 0.38 -7.63
N ARG A 65 3.76 1.68 -7.72
CA ARG A 65 4.62 2.40 -6.77
C ARG A 65 4.05 2.32 -5.35
N CYS A 66 2.76 2.64 -5.16
CA CYS A 66 2.12 2.58 -3.85
C CYS A 66 2.19 1.16 -3.24
N LEU A 67 1.92 0.12 -4.03
CA LEU A 67 2.03 -1.26 -3.56
C LEU A 67 3.46 -1.62 -3.17
N SER A 68 4.46 -1.20 -3.96
CA SER A 68 5.88 -1.41 -3.65
C SER A 68 6.29 -0.73 -2.35
N GLU A 69 5.86 0.51 -2.12
CA GLU A 69 6.13 1.25 -0.88
C GLU A 69 5.52 0.56 0.36
N VAL A 70 4.30 0.01 0.23
CA VAL A 70 3.68 -0.83 1.28
C VAL A 70 4.50 -2.09 1.53
N GLU A 71 4.94 -2.78 0.48
CA GLU A 71 5.75 -3.99 0.58
C GLU A 71 7.10 -3.73 1.27
N GLU A 72 7.76 -2.61 0.94
CA GLU A 72 9.01 -2.20 1.58
C GLU A 72 8.82 -1.96 3.08
N LYS A 73 7.76 -1.26 3.49
CA LYS A 73 7.40 -1.05 4.90
C LYS A 73 7.10 -2.37 5.60
N ALA A 74 6.37 -3.27 4.94
CA ALA A 74 6.04 -4.58 5.46
C ALA A 74 7.30 -5.42 5.73
N TRP A 75 8.23 -5.48 4.77
CA TRP A 75 9.50 -6.15 4.93
C TRP A 75 10.38 -5.52 6.02
N ALA A 76 10.38 -4.18 6.12
CA ALA A 76 11.10 -3.48 7.18
C ALA A 76 10.55 -3.84 8.57
N ALA A 77 9.22 -3.88 8.73
CA ALA A 77 8.57 -4.30 9.97
C ALA A 77 8.92 -5.75 10.32
N ALA A 78 8.84 -6.67 9.35
CA ALA A 78 9.15 -8.08 9.56
C ALA A 78 10.60 -8.35 9.94
N ARG A 79 11.55 -7.58 9.43
CA ARG A 79 12.99 -7.71 9.73
C ARG A 79 13.44 -6.86 10.92
N SER A 80 12.54 -6.11 11.54
CA SER A 80 12.87 -5.25 12.67
C SER A 80 13.21 -6.06 13.93
N LYS A 81 13.92 -5.44 14.88
CA LYS A 81 14.22 -6.05 16.17
C LYS A 81 12.96 -6.18 17.04
N GLY A 82 12.93 -7.23 17.86
CA GLY A 82 11.87 -7.47 18.83
C GLY A 82 11.22 -8.84 18.66
N LEU A 83 10.28 -9.13 19.54
CA LEU A 83 9.49 -10.36 19.52
C LEU A 83 8.63 -10.46 18.25
N ALA A 84 8.32 -11.68 17.83
CA ALA A 84 7.52 -11.91 16.62
C ALA A 84 6.14 -11.22 16.70
N GLY A 85 5.50 -11.27 17.87
CA GLY A 85 4.22 -10.56 18.09
C GLY A 85 4.33 -9.04 17.99
N GLN A 86 5.44 -8.45 18.43
CA GLN A 86 5.69 -7.02 18.29
C GLN A 86 5.92 -6.63 16.81
N ARG A 87 6.61 -7.49 16.05
CA ARG A 87 6.83 -7.29 14.60
C ARG A 87 5.51 -7.42 13.82
N MET A 88 4.62 -8.34 14.23
CA MET A 88 3.29 -8.48 13.64
C MET A 88 2.42 -7.23 13.90
N GLU A 89 2.43 -6.71 15.13
CA GLU A 89 1.73 -5.47 15.47
C GLU A 89 2.29 -4.30 14.65
N ARG A 90 3.61 -4.17 14.54
CA ARG A 90 4.28 -3.14 13.73
C ARG A 90 3.92 -3.25 12.27
N LEU A 91 3.90 -4.45 11.69
CA LEU A 91 3.50 -4.69 10.31
C LEU A 91 2.13 -4.07 10.00
N VAL A 92 1.13 -4.36 10.82
CA VAL A 92 -0.23 -3.84 10.61
C VAL A 92 -0.28 -2.32 10.77
N LEU A 93 0.41 -1.79 11.78
CA LEU A 93 0.41 -0.35 12.07
C LEU A 93 1.15 0.48 11.02
N GLU A 94 2.26 -0.01 10.47
CA GLU A 94 3.00 0.67 9.39
C GLU A 94 2.18 0.75 8.11
N ILE A 95 1.43 -0.31 7.77
CA ILE A 95 0.52 -0.30 6.62
C ILE A 95 -0.63 0.66 6.86
N LEU A 96 -1.23 0.64 8.04
CA LEU A 96 -2.30 1.57 8.43
C LEU A 96 -1.83 3.03 8.33
N ALA A 97 -0.66 3.33 8.90
CA ALA A 97 -0.07 4.68 8.87
C ALA A 97 0.18 5.13 7.43
N TYR A 98 0.78 4.27 6.60
CA TYR A 98 1.02 4.56 5.18
C TYR A 98 -0.27 4.94 4.45
N HIS A 99 -1.34 4.17 4.62
CA HIS A 99 -2.62 4.47 3.97
C HIS A 99 -3.26 5.74 4.51
N LYS A 100 -3.19 5.99 5.82
CA LYS A 100 -3.69 7.25 6.41
C LYS A 100 -2.96 8.47 5.83
N GLU A 101 -1.65 8.41 5.67
CA GLU A 101 -0.82 9.51 5.18
C GLU A 101 -0.98 9.75 3.68
N ASN A 102 -1.07 8.66 2.88
CA ASN A 102 -0.93 8.75 1.43
C ASN A 102 -2.24 8.60 0.65
N LEU A 103 -3.25 7.89 1.17
CA LEU A 103 -4.42 7.52 0.39
C LEU A 103 -5.75 8.08 0.89
N LEU A 104 -5.85 8.53 2.14
CA LEU A 104 -7.15 8.80 2.77
C LEU A 104 -7.57 10.27 2.81
N ILE A 105 -6.78 11.18 2.29
CA ILE A 105 -7.08 12.61 2.37
C ILE A 105 -8.27 13.00 1.49
N GLU A 106 -8.66 12.18 0.50
CA GLU A 106 -9.79 12.51 -0.40
C GLU A 106 -10.54 11.27 -0.92
N HIS A 107 -11.87 11.31 -0.93
CA HIS A 107 -12.80 10.33 -1.57
C HIS A 107 -12.43 9.93 -3.01
N ARG A 108 -11.67 10.74 -3.71
CA ARG A 108 -11.27 10.55 -5.11
C ARG A 108 -10.19 9.50 -5.32
N VAL A 109 -9.48 9.12 -4.26
CA VAL A 109 -8.51 8.01 -4.30
C VAL A 109 -9.24 6.67 -4.49
N ASN A 110 -10.47 6.56 -4.03
CA ASN A 110 -11.29 5.35 -4.21
C ASN A 110 -11.46 4.98 -5.69
N GLU A 111 -11.54 5.96 -6.61
CA GLU A 111 -11.61 5.69 -8.05
C GLU A 111 -10.35 4.96 -8.57
N MET A 112 -9.18 5.31 -8.06
CA MET A 112 -7.92 4.65 -8.44
C MET A 112 -7.81 3.24 -7.86
N VAL A 113 -8.27 3.04 -6.61
CA VAL A 113 -8.30 1.71 -5.99
C VAL A 113 -9.27 0.79 -6.74
N LEU A 114 -10.46 1.27 -7.06
CA LEU A 114 -11.44 0.52 -7.86
C LEU A 114 -10.87 0.19 -9.26
N PHE A 115 -10.24 1.15 -9.92
CA PHE A 115 -9.56 0.91 -11.20
C PHE A 115 -8.50 -0.20 -11.08
N ALA A 116 -7.67 -0.16 -10.02
CA ALA A 116 -6.65 -1.18 -9.80
C ALA A 116 -7.27 -2.56 -9.57
N MET A 117 -8.37 -2.65 -8.82
CA MET A 117 -9.08 -3.92 -8.59
C MET A 117 -9.67 -4.49 -9.87
N ASP A 118 -10.16 -3.65 -10.78
CA ASP A 118 -10.77 -4.09 -12.04
C ASP A 118 -9.73 -4.46 -13.11
N HIS A 119 -8.60 -3.74 -13.16
CA HIS A 119 -7.68 -3.81 -14.29
C HIS A 119 -6.29 -4.38 -13.95
N MET A 120 -5.93 -4.47 -12.67
CA MET A 120 -4.58 -4.85 -12.22
C MET A 120 -4.58 -6.12 -11.36
N TRP A 121 -5.50 -7.05 -11.63
CA TRP A 121 -5.69 -8.24 -10.78
C TRP A 121 -4.42 -9.04 -10.54
N ASP A 122 -3.57 -9.23 -11.54
CA ASP A 122 -2.31 -9.97 -11.39
C ASP A 122 -1.31 -9.24 -10.49
N THR A 123 -1.24 -7.91 -10.60
CA THR A 123 -0.41 -7.08 -9.71
C THR A 123 -0.89 -7.17 -8.26
N ILE A 124 -2.22 -7.09 -8.04
CA ILE A 124 -2.81 -7.21 -6.70
C ILE A 124 -2.60 -8.62 -6.14
N ARG A 125 -2.70 -9.64 -6.98
CA ARG A 125 -2.42 -11.03 -6.56
C ARG A 125 -0.96 -11.20 -6.14
N ALA A 126 -0.02 -10.67 -6.90
CA ALA A 126 1.40 -10.67 -6.56
C ALA A 126 1.67 -9.94 -5.23
N HIS A 127 1.07 -8.76 -5.05
CA HIS A 127 1.14 -8.02 -3.78
C HIS A 127 0.62 -8.85 -2.58
N LYS A 128 -0.54 -9.47 -2.71
CA LYS A 128 -1.09 -10.35 -1.66
C LYS A 128 -0.15 -11.52 -1.32
N GLU A 129 0.55 -12.07 -2.32
CA GLU A 129 1.53 -13.12 -2.08
C GLU A 129 2.76 -12.60 -1.33
N VAL A 130 3.25 -11.39 -1.66
CA VAL A 130 4.33 -10.74 -0.90
C VAL A 130 3.91 -10.51 0.55
N MET A 131 2.71 -9.98 0.79
CA MET A 131 2.20 -9.73 2.14
C MET A 131 2.05 -11.03 2.94
N ARG A 132 1.62 -12.12 2.29
CA ARG A 132 1.58 -13.45 2.91
C ARG A 132 2.98 -13.91 3.32
N ASN A 133 3.97 -13.82 2.43
CA ASN A 133 5.34 -14.24 2.69
C ASN A 133 5.96 -13.45 3.85
N VAL A 134 5.69 -12.14 3.94
CA VAL A 134 6.12 -11.29 5.05
C VAL A 134 5.51 -11.76 6.38
N THR A 135 4.20 -12.02 6.40
CA THR A 135 3.49 -12.51 7.59
C THR A 135 3.97 -13.90 7.99
N GLU A 136 4.15 -14.79 7.01
CA GLU A 136 4.67 -16.14 7.21
C GLU A 136 6.08 -16.14 7.82
N LEU A 137 6.97 -15.23 7.38
CA LEU A 137 8.31 -15.08 7.96
C LEU A 137 8.23 -14.77 9.48
N ILE A 138 7.37 -13.81 9.86
CA ILE A 138 7.21 -13.45 11.28
C ILE A 138 6.69 -14.66 12.09
N LEU A 139 5.74 -15.42 11.52
CA LEU A 139 5.20 -16.60 12.18
C LEU A 139 6.27 -17.70 12.38
N ARG A 140 7.07 -17.98 11.33
CA ARG A 140 8.16 -18.97 11.41
C ARG A 140 9.18 -18.61 12.49
N ASP A 141 9.61 -17.35 12.51
CA ASP A 141 10.56 -16.87 13.52
C ASP A 141 9.96 -16.99 14.95
N GLY A 142 8.67 -16.70 15.12
CA GLY A 142 7.96 -16.82 16.40
C GLY A 142 7.82 -18.28 16.85
N ILE A 143 7.60 -19.20 15.93
CA ILE A 143 7.57 -20.66 16.23
C ILE A 143 8.98 -21.15 16.59
N GLU A 144 9.99 -20.78 15.82
CA GLU A 144 11.39 -21.18 16.09
C GLU A 144 11.91 -20.66 17.43
N SER A 145 11.51 -19.44 17.82
CA SER A 145 11.86 -18.86 19.13
C SER A 145 11.03 -19.37 20.29
N GLY A 146 9.98 -20.15 20.04
CA GLY A 146 9.04 -20.65 21.07
C GLY A 146 8.05 -19.58 21.57
N GLU A 147 7.98 -18.43 20.89
CA GLU A 147 6.98 -17.39 21.19
C GLU A 147 5.58 -17.82 20.75
N PHE A 148 5.48 -18.59 19.67
CA PHE A 148 4.23 -19.15 19.16
C PHE A 148 4.23 -20.67 19.25
N GLU A 149 3.04 -21.25 19.43
CA GLU A 149 2.83 -22.68 19.30
C GLU A 149 3.10 -23.16 17.86
N PRO A 150 3.43 -24.43 17.65
CA PRO A 150 3.56 -25.00 16.32
C PRO A 150 2.21 -24.95 15.59
N VAL A 151 2.13 -24.09 14.58
CA VAL A 151 0.98 -23.95 13.66
C VAL A 151 1.48 -24.06 12.22
N GLU A 152 0.58 -24.27 11.29
CA GLU A 152 0.92 -24.21 9.87
C GLU A 152 1.09 -22.73 9.46
N PRO A 153 2.32 -22.25 9.13
CA PRO A 153 2.59 -20.82 9.02
C PRO A 153 1.83 -20.15 7.89
N ARG A 154 1.72 -20.80 6.73
CA ARG A 154 1.08 -20.23 5.54
C ARG A 154 -0.43 -20.05 5.72
N ALA A 155 -1.13 -21.08 6.22
CA ALA A 155 -2.55 -20.99 6.49
C ALA A 155 -2.86 -19.99 7.61
N THR A 156 -2.02 -19.94 8.64
CA THR A 156 -2.15 -18.96 9.73
C THR A 156 -1.92 -17.54 9.23
N ALA A 157 -0.95 -17.32 8.33
CA ALA A 157 -0.74 -16.02 7.70
C ALA A 157 -1.98 -15.56 6.92
N ASP A 158 -2.61 -16.46 6.15
CA ASP A 158 -3.85 -16.15 5.44
C ASP A 158 -5.00 -15.75 6.38
N LEU A 159 -5.14 -16.44 7.51
CA LEU A 159 -6.16 -16.11 8.53
C LEU A 159 -5.89 -14.73 9.15
N ILE A 160 -4.65 -14.46 9.57
CA ILE A 160 -4.28 -13.17 10.15
C ILE A 160 -4.53 -12.04 9.14
N MET A 161 -4.04 -12.16 7.90
CA MET A 161 -4.22 -11.14 6.87
C MET A 161 -5.69 -10.82 6.61
N ARG A 162 -6.56 -11.84 6.54
CA ARG A 162 -8.01 -11.63 6.36
C ARG A 162 -8.63 -10.95 7.58
N SER A 163 -8.19 -11.30 8.78
CA SER A 163 -8.74 -10.75 10.03
C SER A 163 -8.35 -9.28 10.26
N VAL A 164 -7.20 -8.83 9.72
CA VAL A 164 -6.74 -7.43 9.85
C VAL A 164 -7.05 -6.57 8.62
N LEU A 165 -7.90 -7.04 7.72
CA LEU A 165 -8.15 -6.39 6.43
C LEU A 165 -8.69 -4.95 6.59
N CYS A 166 -9.50 -4.68 7.61
CA CYS A 166 -10.00 -3.34 7.91
C CYS A 166 -8.91 -2.33 8.29
N PHE A 167 -7.72 -2.82 8.69
CA PHE A 167 -6.58 -1.98 9.03
C PHE A 167 -5.52 -1.91 7.92
N THR A 168 -5.67 -2.70 6.85
CA THR A 168 -4.67 -2.82 5.80
C THR A 168 -5.20 -2.56 4.39
N HIS A 169 -6.52 -2.49 4.21
CA HIS A 169 -7.13 -2.18 2.91
C HIS A 169 -7.58 -0.71 2.86
N PRO A 170 -7.09 0.10 1.90
CA PRO A 170 -7.30 1.55 1.90
C PRO A 170 -8.79 1.96 1.96
N MET A 171 -9.68 1.30 1.20
CA MET A 171 -11.10 1.64 1.21
C MET A 171 -11.76 1.34 2.56
N LEU A 172 -11.42 0.23 3.21
CA LEU A 172 -11.99 -0.12 4.52
C LEU A 172 -11.47 0.81 5.61
N ILE A 173 -10.19 1.19 5.55
CA ILE A 173 -9.63 2.20 6.44
C ILE A 173 -10.40 3.52 6.29
N GLY A 174 -10.63 3.97 5.04
CA GLY A 174 -11.39 5.20 4.77
C GLY A 174 -12.79 5.16 5.39
N GLN A 175 -13.53 4.08 5.19
CA GLN A 175 -14.85 3.88 5.75
C GLN A 175 -14.84 3.91 7.29
N CYS A 176 -13.94 3.16 7.92
CA CYS A 176 -13.85 3.12 9.38
C CYS A 176 -13.49 4.50 9.98
N LEU A 177 -12.66 5.30 9.30
CA LEU A 177 -12.35 6.66 9.74
C LEU A 177 -13.56 7.59 9.66
N GLU A 178 -14.38 7.46 8.61
CA GLU A 178 -15.64 8.21 8.48
C GLU A 178 -16.65 7.84 9.57
N GLU A 179 -16.64 6.58 10.00
CA GLU A 179 -17.47 6.08 11.11
C GLU A 179 -16.92 6.48 12.50
N GLY A 180 -15.74 7.11 12.56
CA GLY A 180 -15.15 7.65 13.79
C GLY A 180 -14.32 6.63 14.60
N HIS A 181 -13.88 5.54 13.99
CA HIS A 181 -13.09 4.51 14.65
C HIS A 181 -11.66 4.98 14.98
N ASP A 182 -11.15 4.61 16.17
CA ASP A 182 -9.75 4.72 16.53
C ASP A 182 -8.98 3.49 16.01
N LEU A 183 -8.68 3.52 14.71
CA LEU A 183 -8.08 2.39 14.01
C LEU A 183 -6.72 1.97 14.58
N GLU A 184 -5.95 2.86 15.17
CA GLU A 184 -4.65 2.50 15.74
C GLU A 184 -4.82 1.66 17.01
N THR A 185 -5.67 2.10 17.93
CA THR A 185 -6.00 1.35 19.15
C THR A 185 -6.67 0.03 18.81
N GLU A 186 -7.61 0.03 17.86
CA GLU A 186 -8.34 -1.18 17.44
C GLU A 186 -7.42 -2.18 16.70
N ALA A 187 -6.49 -1.72 15.86
CA ALA A 187 -5.51 -2.58 15.20
C ALA A 187 -4.61 -3.29 16.22
N ARG A 188 -4.09 -2.56 17.20
CA ARG A 188 -3.29 -3.14 18.30
C ARG A 188 -4.07 -4.20 19.07
N ALA A 189 -5.30 -3.88 19.44
CA ALA A 189 -6.18 -4.80 20.17
C ALA A 189 -6.48 -6.07 19.35
N SER A 190 -6.79 -5.91 18.05
CA SER A 190 -7.10 -7.00 17.14
C SER A 190 -5.90 -7.92 16.91
N VAL A 191 -4.71 -7.37 16.65
CA VAL A 191 -3.50 -8.19 16.49
C VAL A 191 -3.21 -8.97 17.77
N ARG A 192 -3.26 -8.33 18.94
CA ARG A 192 -3.05 -9.02 20.24
C ARG A 192 -4.08 -10.11 20.47
N PHE A 193 -5.34 -9.88 20.12
CA PHE A 193 -6.39 -10.89 20.23
C PHE A 193 -6.10 -12.10 19.35
N LEU A 194 -5.72 -11.90 18.09
CA LEU A 194 -5.39 -12.96 17.13
C LEU A 194 -4.17 -13.78 17.61
N LEU A 195 -3.12 -13.09 18.06
CA LEU A 195 -1.90 -13.77 18.52
C LEU A 195 -2.11 -14.61 19.78
N ARG A 196 -3.08 -14.28 20.63
CA ARG A 196 -3.44 -15.13 21.79
C ARG A 196 -3.85 -16.55 21.38
N ALA A 197 -4.37 -16.73 20.16
CA ALA A 197 -4.78 -18.04 19.67
C ALA A 197 -3.59 -18.98 19.39
N ILE A 198 -2.40 -18.41 19.21
CA ILE A 198 -1.17 -19.15 18.86
C ILE A 198 -0.04 -18.94 19.87
N THR A 199 -0.27 -18.21 20.97
CA THR A 199 0.71 -18.04 22.05
C THR A 199 0.54 -19.17 23.07
N PRO A 200 1.63 -19.84 23.50
CA PRO A 200 1.58 -20.91 24.48
C PRO A 200 0.86 -20.49 25.79
N ARG A 201 -0.08 -21.30 26.23
CA ARG A 201 -0.74 -21.09 27.54
C ARG A 201 0.26 -21.45 28.63
N ARG A 202 0.64 -20.50 29.46
CA ARG A 202 1.44 -20.73 30.66
C ARG A 202 0.57 -21.40 31.74
#